data_0e1cc7f6d7914deabb7ec7bae4aadbc9
#
_entry.id   0e1cc7f6d7914deabb7ec7bae4aadbc9
#
_cell.length_a   1.000
_cell.length_b   1.000
_cell.length_c   1.000
_cell.angle_alpha   90.00
_cell.angle_beta   90.00
_cell.angle_gamma   90.00
#
_symmetry.space_group_name_H-M   'P 1'
#
loop_
_entity.id
_entity.type
_entity.pdbx_description
1 polymer ?
#
loop_
_entity_poly.entity_id
_entity_poly.type
_entity_poly.pdbx_seq_one_letter_code
_entity_poly.pdbx_strand_id
1 'polypeptide(L)'
;MKNITRIAALIAVCALALCPFASAADGETLYNADYCFSEADFTSDAFSEISGIFVTAVPEKAVAVIKLGNREIRAGDILPAEVLEQLRLVPACEESCNAELSYQPICGTALGDPAAVTIRIQSGKNETPKAIGGEFETYKNIANDGKLSGSDPEESPLTFQLVEKPKRGTLTLNTDGSYVYTPGKNKVGEDSFTFTVTDDAGNVSKPATVKIKILKPSQSMTFADMEGSNDQYEAVWLCNEGLSSGRSIAGTLCFFPQETVSRAEFLVMAMKLEDIPVNAELTVSGFADAEDSPAWVQPYLASAMRRGIISGEPGEAGAVFRPNDAITGREAAVILQNILKLPVSAAAFRPSEGAWSAAAIQALSDAGISLSAPEEPLTRIEAACLLYQAAQLD
;
A
#
# COMPACT_ATOMS: atom_id res chain seq x y z
N MET A 1 -0.01 3.09 -48.29
CA MET A 1 0.61 4.44 -48.35
C MET A 1 -0.40 5.58 -48.66
N LYS A 2 -1.40 5.45 -49.54
CA LYS A 2 -2.37 6.56 -49.82
C LYS A 2 -3.33 6.90 -48.65
N ASN A 3 -3.60 5.99 -47.75
CA ASN A 3 -4.54 6.22 -46.63
C ASN A 3 -3.86 6.85 -45.39
N ILE A 4 -2.59 6.62 -45.20
CA ILE A 4 -1.82 7.14 -44.06
C ILE A 4 -1.60 8.65 -44.17
N THR A 5 -1.40 9.18 -45.40
CA THR A 5 -1.18 10.60 -45.63
C THR A 5 -2.42 11.47 -45.41
N ARG A 6 -3.65 10.88 -45.38
CA ARG A 6 -4.88 11.62 -45.06
C ARG A 6 -5.14 11.77 -43.55
N ILE A 7 -4.56 10.91 -42.73
CA ILE A 7 -4.69 10.97 -41.27
C ILE A 7 -3.86 12.14 -40.70
N ALA A 8 -2.69 12.42 -41.31
CA ALA A 8 -1.83 13.50 -40.86
C ALA A 8 -2.47 14.90 -40.90
N ALA A 9 -3.48 15.10 -41.75
CA ALA A 9 -4.18 16.39 -41.88
C ALA A 9 -5.28 16.61 -40.83
N LEU A 10 -5.73 15.55 -40.13
CA LEU A 10 -6.81 15.62 -39.14
C LEU A 10 -6.30 15.75 -37.70
N ILE A 11 -5.01 15.45 -37.47
CA ILE A 11 -4.41 15.35 -36.11
C ILE A 11 -4.03 16.71 -35.52
N ALA A 12 -4.02 17.78 -36.32
CA ALA A 12 -3.52 19.09 -35.87
C ALA A 12 -4.43 19.86 -34.88
N VAL A 13 -5.54 19.28 -34.39
CA VAL A 13 -6.54 20.04 -33.59
C VAL A 13 -6.83 19.48 -32.19
N CYS A 14 -6.27 18.32 -31.79
CA CYS A 14 -6.56 17.74 -30.47
C CYS A 14 -5.30 17.48 -29.62
N ALA A 15 -4.61 18.52 -29.24
CA ALA A 15 -3.59 18.43 -28.20
C ALA A 15 -4.02 19.33 -27.04
N LEU A 16 -4.67 18.75 -26.03
CA LEU A 16 -4.69 19.19 -24.62
C LEU A 16 -5.81 18.46 -23.85
N ALA A 17 -5.53 17.27 -23.40
CA ALA A 17 -6.17 16.69 -22.22
C ALA A 17 -5.17 15.75 -21.56
N LEU A 18 -4.69 16.11 -20.40
CA LEU A 18 -3.95 15.21 -19.50
C LEU A 18 -4.92 14.12 -19.03
N CYS A 19 -4.95 12.99 -19.75
CA CYS A 19 -5.57 11.76 -19.28
C CYS A 19 -4.47 10.85 -18.73
N PRO A 20 -4.75 10.04 -17.70
CA PRO A 20 -3.80 9.04 -17.21
C PRO A 20 -3.50 8.05 -18.34
N PHE A 21 -2.22 7.83 -18.60
CA PHE A 21 -1.77 6.87 -19.59
C PHE A 21 -2.03 5.44 -19.10
N ALA A 22 -2.59 4.59 -19.96
CA ALA A 22 -2.52 3.14 -19.75
C ALA A 22 -1.05 2.73 -19.97
N SER A 23 -0.41 2.12 -18.97
CA SER A 23 0.95 1.61 -19.05
C SER A 23 0.98 0.40 -19.99
N ALA A 24 1.75 0.47 -21.07
CA ALA A 24 2.17 -0.71 -21.82
C ALA A 24 3.30 -1.44 -21.06
N ALA A 25 3.65 -2.66 -21.49
CA ALA A 25 4.67 -3.47 -20.83
C ALA A 25 5.98 -2.70 -20.68
N ASP A 26 6.53 -2.70 -19.48
CA ASP A 26 7.83 -2.09 -19.19
C ASP A 26 8.94 -3.01 -19.71
N GLY A 27 9.96 -2.41 -20.34
CA GLY A 27 11.15 -3.12 -20.80
C GLY A 27 12.41 -2.64 -20.07
N GLU A 28 13.48 -3.42 -20.13
CA GLU A 28 14.77 -3.09 -19.53
C GLU A 28 15.92 -3.24 -20.52
N THR A 29 16.94 -2.40 -20.40
CA THR A 29 18.18 -2.50 -21.15
C THR A 29 19.37 -1.96 -20.35
N LEU A 30 20.60 -2.30 -20.77
CA LEU A 30 21.80 -1.72 -20.20
C LEU A 30 22.16 -0.40 -20.91
N TYR A 31 22.85 0.51 -20.22
CA TYR A 31 23.29 1.81 -20.78
C TYR A 31 24.12 1.71 -22.07
N ASN A 32 24.75 0.56 -22.31
CA ASN A 32 25.59 0.29 -23.47
C ASN A 32 24.97 -0.71 -24.47
N ALA A 33 23.68 -1.01 -24.33
CA ALA A 33 22.97 -1.91 -25.22
C ALA A 33 21.67 -1.25 -25.72
N ASP A 34 21.37 -1.44 -27.00
CA ASP A 34 20.11 -0.96 -27.57
C ASP A 34 18.95 -1.84 -27.10
N TYR A 35 17.83 -1.21 -26.71
CA TYR A 35 16.58 -1.92 -26.51
C TYR A 35 15.87 -2.14 -27.85
N CYS A 36 15.46 -3.37 -28.12
CA CYS A 36 14.73 -3.74 -29.32
C CYS A 36 13.24 -3.82 -28.98
N PHE A 37 12.44 -2.92 -29.54
CA PHE A 37 10.99 -2.99 -29.34
C PHE A 37 10.38 -4.22 -29.99
N SER A 38 9.30 -4.72 -29.42
CA SER A 38 8.44 -5.80 -29.93
C SER A 38 7.02 -5.28 -30.14
N GLU A 39 6.18 -6.03 -30.86
CA GLU A 39 4.75 -5.69 -30.94
C GLU A 39 4.06 -5.67 -29.58
N ALA A 40 4.52 -6.49 -28.63
CA ALA A 40 3.99 -6.56 -27.28
C ALA A 40 4.18 -5.27 -26.47
N ASP A 41 5.16 -4.45 -26.81
CA ASP A 41 5.42 -3.15 -26.16
C ASP A 41 4.36 -2.10 -26.56
N PHE A 42 3.59 -2.35 -27.61
CA PHE A 42 2.61 -1.43 -28.16
C PHE A 42 1.20 -2.02 -28.06
N THR A 43 0.63 -2.02 -26.86
CA THR A 43 -0.71 -2.54 -26.59
C THR A 43 -1.76 -1.43 -26.58
N SER A 44 -3.02 -1.83 -26.72
CA SER A 44 -4.18 -0.93 -26.60
C SER A 44 -5.34 -1.66 -25.96
N ASP A 45 -5.92 -1.09 -24.92
CA ASP A 45 -7.16 -1.62 -24.31
C ASP A 45 -8.37 -1.48 -25.25
N ALA A 46 -8.29 -0.55 -26.22
CA ALA A 46 -9.37 -0.24 -27.15
C ALA A 46 -9.34 -1.10 -28.42
N PHE A 47 -8.20 -1.68 -28.80
CA PHE A 47 -8.01 -2.39 -30.07
C PHE A 47 -7.29 -3.72 -29.85
N SER A 48 -7.85 -4.81 -30.40
CA SER A 48 -7.21 -6.13 -30.39
C SER A 48 -5.98 -6.22 -31.30
N GLU A 49 -5.93 -5.38 -32.33
CA GLU A 49 -4.81 -5.26 -33.28
C GLU A 49 -4.62 -3.79 -33.65
N ILE A 50 -3.39 -3.33 -33.70
CA ILE A 50 -3.02 -1.98 -34.12
C ILE A 50 -2.43 -2.01 -35.53
N SER A 51 -2.75 -1.02 -36.35
CA SER A 51 -2.14 -0.82 -37.68
C SER A 51 -0.90 0.10 -37.64
N GLY A 52 -0.61 0.67 -36.50
CA GLY A 52 0.54 1.54 -36.28
C GLY A 52 0.39 2.40 -35.03
N ILE A 53 1.32 3.31 -34.84
CA ILE A 53 1.31 4.28 -33.74
C ILE A 53 1.55 5.71 -34.25
N PHE A 54 0.94 6.68 -33.58
CA PHE A 54 1.28 8.10 -33.68
C PHE A 54 2.10 8.48 -32.47
N VAL A 55 3.36 8.88 -32.70
CA VAL A 55 4.29 9.26 -31.61
C VAL A 55 3.92 10.63 -31.07
N THR A 56 3.57 10.71 -29.80
CA THR A 56 3.19 11.95 -29.11
C THR A 56 4.38 12.61 -28.39
N ALA A 57 5.26 11.80 -27.78
CA ALA A 57 6.49 12.28 -27.18
C ALA A 57 7.60 11.23 -27.30
N VAL A 58 8.84 11.68 -27.27
CA VAL A 58 10.07 10.84 -27.24
C VAL A 58 10.90 11.23 -26.03
N PRO A 59 11.78 10.32 -25.53
CA PRO A 59 12.68 10.66 -24.41
C PRO A 59 13.55 11.88 -24.73
N GLU A 60 14.02 12.55 -23.69
CA GLU A 60 15.04 13.58 -23.83
C GLU A 60 16.31 12.97 -24.42
N LYS A 61 17.00 13.69 -25.31
CA LYS A 61 18.23 13.20 -25.99
C LYS A 61 19.36 12.87 -25.02
N ALA A 62 19.37 13.47 -23.85
CA ALA A 62 20.32 13.16 -22.79
C ALA A 62 20.03 11.81 -22.10
N VAL A 63 18.82 11.30 -22.23
CA VAL A 63 18.38 10.01 -21.67
C VAL A 63 18.50 8.92 -22.72
N ALA A 64 17.84 9.06 -23.86
CA ALA A 64 17.85 8.07 -24.94
C ALA A 64 17.40 8.68 -26.28
N VAL A 65 17.71 7.98 -27.37
CA VAL A 65 17.25 8.32 -28.71
C VAL A 65 16.55 7.12 -29.34
N ILE A 66 15.33 7.31 -29.85
CA ILE A 66 14.62 6.26 -30.58
C ILE A 66 14.94 6.33 -32.05
N LYS A 67 15.29 5.20 -32.66
CA LYS A 67 15.72 5.10 -34.05
C LYS A 67 14.98 4.01 -34.82
N LEU A 68 14.73 4.28 -36.10
CA LEU A 68 14.31 3.29 -37.09
C LEU A 68 15.43 3.23 -38.16
N GLY A 69 16.27 2.21 -38.09
CA GLY A 69 17.54 2.20 -38.83
C GLY A 69 18.42 3.38 -38.45
N ASN A 70 18.74 4.24 -39.40
CA ASN A 70 19.53 5.46 -39.17
C ASN A 70 18.69 6.71 -38.92
N ARG A 71 17.36 6.60 -39.01
CA ARG A 71 16.45 7.73 -38.81
C ARG A 71 16.10 7.85 -37.32
N GLU A 72 16.27 9.03 -36.77
CA GLU A 72 15.77 9.41 -35.43
C GLU A 72 14.26 9.64 -35.50
N ILE A 73 13.51 9.05 -34.56
CA ILE A 73 12.07 9.22 -34.41
C ILE A 73 11.80 10.46 -33.58
N ARG A 74 10.73 11.18 -33.93
CA ARG A 74 10.32 12.44 -33.28
C ARG A 74 8.84 12.43 -32.95
N ALA A 75 8.45 13.28 -32.04
CA ALA A 75 7.04 13.58 -31.83
C ALA A 75 6.39 14.06 -33.12
N GLY A 76 5.21 13.53 -33.45
CA GLY A 76 4.49 13.76 -34.70
C GLY A 76 4.74 12.69 -35.76
N ASP A 77 5.69 11.77 -35.59
CA ASP A 77 5.89 10.66 -36.53
C ASP A 77 4.73 9.66 -36.47
N ILE A 78 4.36 9.13 -37.62
CA ILE A 78 3.42 8.01 -37.76
C ILE A 78 4.21 6.79 -38.19
N LEU A 79 4.14 5.72 -37.42
CA LEU A 79 4.86 4.48 -37.66
C LEU A 79 3.85 3.36 -37.89
N PRO A 80 3.87 2.69 -39.05
CA PRO A 80 3.02 1.52 -39.31
C PRO A 80 3.51 0.31 -38.48
N ALA A 81 2.60 -0.64 -38.21
CA ALA A 81 2.89 -1.80 -37.35
C ALA A 81 4.10 -2.61 -37.85
N GLU A 82 4.25 -2.76 -39.18
CA GLU A 82 5.31 -3.58 -39.78
C GLU A 82 6.75 -3.09 -39.46
N VAL A 83 6.91 -1.85 -38.93
CA VAL A 83 8.24 -1.31 -38.61
C VAL A 83 8.47 -1.21 -37.09
N LEU A 84 7.49 -1.52 -36.25
CA LEU A 84 7.61 -1.36 -34.78
C LEU A 84 8.70 -2.27 -34.20
N GLU A 85 8.85 -3.48 -34.68
CA GLU A 85 9.93 -4.40 -34.27
C GLU A 85 11.34 -3.98 -34.74
N GLN A 86 11.40 -3.03 -35.67
CA GLN A 86 12.67 -2.48 -36.14
C GLN A 86 13.11 -1.26 -35.34
N LEU A 87 12.25 -0.77 -34.45
CA LEU A 87 12.60 0.34 -33.57
C LEU A 87 13.67 -0.09 -32.57
N ARG A 88 14.57 0.84 -32.30
CA ARG A 88 15.62 0.69 -31.28
C ARG A 88 15.65 1.93 -30.41
N LEU A 89 15.68 1.71 -29.10
CA LEU A 89 16.04 2.77 -28.17
C LEU A 89 17.54 2.65 -27.89
N VAL A 90 18.26 3.71 -28.18
CA VAL A 90 19.71 3.83 -27.98
C VAL A 90 19.91 4.67 -26.72
N PRO A 91 20.39 4.09 -25.60
CA PRO A 91 20.69 4.85 -24.40
C PRO A 91 21.71 5.96 -24.66
N ALA A 92 21.55 7.08 -23.98
CA ALA A 92 22.48 8.20 -23.97
C ALA A 92 22.95 8.59 -22.55
N CYS A 93 22.27 8.07 -21.49
CA CYS A 93 22.69 8.21 -20.11
C CYS A 93 23.54 7.00 -19.68
N GLU A 94 24.51 7.25 -18.80
CA GLU A 94 25.38 6.19 -18.22
C GLU A 94 24.88 5.76 -16.83
N GLU A 95 23.97 6.55 -16.24
CA GLU A 95 23.33 6.29 -14.95
C GLU A 95 21.97 5.61 -15.15
N SER A 96 21.49 4.91 -14.12
CA SER A 96 20.15 4.30 -14.14
C SER A 96 19.08 5.38 -14.31
N CYS A 97 18.29 5.27 -15.35
CA CYS A 97 17.25 6.23 -15.70
C CYS A 97 16.11 5.56 -16.48
N ASN A 98 14.95 6.21 -16.57
CA ASN A 98 13.82 5.75 -17.36
C ASN A 98 13.69 6.57 -18.63
N ALA A 99 13.49 5.88 -19.76
CA ALA A 99 13.21 6.48 -21.05
C ALA A 99 11.77 6.15 -21.46
N GLU A 100 10.96 7.17 -21.69
CA GLU A 100 9.53 7.00 -22.03
C GLU A 100 9.26 7.37 -23.48
N LEU A 101 8.58 6.48 -24.21
CA LEU A 101 8.00 6.74 -25.52
C LEU A 101 6.48 6.83 -25.37
N SER A 102 5.93 8.02 -25.55
CA SER A 102 4.49 8.21 -25.52
C SER A 102 3.90 8.15 -26.93
N TYR A 103 2.75 7.48 -27.09
CA TYR A 103 2.13 7.26 -28.39
C TYR A 103 0.59 7.18 -28.28
N GLN A 104 -0.07 7.24 -29.44
CA GLN A 104 -1.47 6.82 -29.60
C GLN A 104 -1.53 5.68 -30.61
N PRO A 105 -2.13 4.53 -30.26
CA PRO A 105 -2.29 3.42 -31.18
C PRO A 105 -3.26 3.80 -32.32
N ILE A 106 -2.99 3.28 -33.53
CA ILE A 106 -3.81 3.50 -34.71
C ILE A 106 -4.45 2.18 -35.12
N CYS A 107 -5.77 2.20 -35.35
CA CYS A 107 -6.49 1.07 -35.96
C CYS A 107 -7.27 1.58 -37.17
N GLY A 108 -6.81 1.26 -38.39
CA GLY A 108 -7.36 1.78 -39.63
C GLY A 108 -7.30 3.31 -39.71
N THR A 109 -8.41 4.02 -39.43
CA THR A 109 -8.46 5.51 -39.39
C THR A 109 -8.74 6.06 -38.00
N ALA A 110 -8.88 5.21 -37.00
CA ALA A 110 -9.15 5.60 -35.63
C ALA A 110 -7.86 5.70 -34.79
N LEU A 111 -7.83 6.66 -33.88
CA LEU A 111 -6.80 6.78 -32.84
C LEU A 111 -7.36 6.23 -31.53
N GLY A 112 -6.56 5.44 -30.84
CA GLY A 112 -6.85 5.00 -29.49
C GLY A 112 -6.45 6.01 -28.43
N ASP A 113 -6.65 5.64 -27.19
CA ASP A 113 -6.23 6.44 -26.05
C ASP A 113 -4.70 6.58 -26.01
N PRO A 114 -4.18 7.70 -25.48
CA PRO A 114 -2.75 7.87 -25.26
C PRO A 114 -2.18 6.76 -24.36
N ALA A 115 -1.02 6.24 -24.76
CA ALA A 115 -0.27 5.21 -24.04
C ALA A 115 1.21 5.56 -24.00
N ALA A 116 1.98 4.92 -23.14
CA ALA A 116 3.42 5.07 -23.06
C ALA A 116 4.09 3.71 -22.86
N VAL A 117 5.32 3.59 -23.37
CA VAL A 117 6.25 2.49 -23.05
C VAL A 117 7.41 3.10 -22.27
N THR A 118 7.64 2.59 -21.07
CA THR A 118 8.78 2.98 -20.23
C THR A 118 9.86 1.91 -20.31
N ILE A 119 11.04 2.30 -20.75
CA ILE A 119 12.24 1.44 -20.79
C ILE A 119 13.17 1.88 -19.68
N ARG A 120 13.45 0.98 -18.75
CA ARG A 120 14.46 1.19 -17.72
C ARG A 120 15.84 0.95 -18.29
N ILE A 121 16.68 1.99 -18.29
CA ILE A 121 18.09 1.91 -18.65
C ILE A 121 18.86 1.69 -17.36
N GLN A 122 19.54 0.55 -17.26
CA GLN A 122 20.37 0.21 -16.10
C GLN A 122 21.80 0.66 -16.34
N SER A 123 22.43 1.28 -15.32
CA SER A 123 23.86 1.54 -15.36
C SER A 123 24.60 0.21 -15.40
N GLY A 124 25.65 0.12 -16.21
CA GLY A 124 26.47 -1.09 -16.27
C GLY A 124 27.35 -1.30 -15.03
N LYS A 125 27.23 -0.43 -14.04
CA LYS A 125 27.99 -0.44 -12.81
C LYS A 125 27.01 -0.63 -11.66
N ASN A 126 26.99 -1.85 -11.12
CA ASN A 126 26.19 -2.14 -9.95
C ASN A 126 26.60 -1.25 -8.78
N GLU A 127 25.67 -0.51 -8.20
CA GLU A 127 25.89 0.36 -7.06
C GLU A 127 25.68 -0.41 -5.74
N THR A 128 26.24 0.14 -4.67
CA THR A 128 26.12 -0.49 -3.35
C THR A 128 24.75 -0.19 -2.74
N PRO A 129 24.01 -1.20 -2.28
CA PRO A 129 22.73 -1.01 -1.66
C PRO A 129 22.81 -0.23 -0.34
N LYS A 130 21.68 0.21 0.17
CA LYS A 130 21.56 0.98 1.40
C LYS A 130 20.65 0.29 2.40
N ALA A 131 21.18 -0.07 3.58
CA ALA A 131 20.36 -0.48 4.72
C ALA A 131 19.69 0.75 5.34
N ILE A 132 18.39 0.65 5.66
CA ILE A 132 17.60 1.74 6.23
C ILE A 132 17.31 1.39 7.69
N GLY A 133 17.90 2.16 8.61
CA GLY A 133 17.67 2.03 10.05
C GLY A 133 16.25 2.47 10.42
N GLY A 134 15.83 2.08 11.62
CA GLY A 134 14.51 2.42 12.13
C GLY A 134 14.44 2.33 13.64
N GLU A 135 13.25 2.42 14.17
CA GLU A 135 12.97 2.21 15.58
C GLU A 135 11.62 1.52 15.74
N PHE A 136 11.49 0.72 16.80
CA PHE A 136 10.22 0.14 17.20
C PHE A 136 10.14 -0.01 18.72
N GLU A 137 8.93 -0.17 19.23
CA GLU A 137 8.64 -0.38 20.62
C GLU A 137 8.12 -1.79 20.86
N THR A 138 8.38 -2.33 22.04
CA THR A 138 7.70 -3.53 22.53
C THR A 138 7.50 -3.43 24.03
N TYR A 139 6.68 -4.31 24.60
CA TYR A 139 6.49 -4.38 26.04
C TYR A 139 7.40 -5.43 26.67
N LYS A 140 7.68 -5.24 27.96
CA LYS A 140 8.43 -6.19 28.78
C LYS A 140 7.85 -7.62 28.66
N ASN A 141 8.70 -8.56 28.31
CA ASN A 141 8.39 -9.98 28.09
C ASN A 141 7.47 -10.28 26.88
N ILE A 142 7.19 -9.31 26.03
CA ILE A 142 6.39 -9.48 24.82
C ILE A 142 7.31 -9.48 23.61
N ALA A 143 7.24 -10.52 22.78
CA ALA A 143 7.92 -10.53 21.50
C ALA A 143 7.26 -9.53 20.54
N ASN A 144 8.05 -8.97 19.63
CA ASN A 144 7.58 -8.12 18.55
C ASN A 144 8.28 -8.54 17.27
N ASP A 145 7.56 -8.66 16.20
CA ASP A 145 8.07 -8.98 14.88
C ASP A 145 7.91 -7.81 13.92
N GLY A 146 8.62 -7.87 12.82
CA GLY A 146 8.59 -6.83 11.81
C GLY A 146 9.48 -7.17 10.63
N LYS A 147 9.65 -6.20 9.75
CA LYS A 147 10.49 -6.33 8.57
C LYS A 147 11.44 -5.15 8.44
N LEU A 148 12.71 -5.44 8.21
CA LEU A 148 13.75 -4.45 7.94
C LEU A 148 13.58 -3.88 6.53
N SER A 149 14.05 -2.65 6.34
CA SER A 149 14.02 -1.96 5.06
C SER A 149 15.43 -1.74 4.50
N GLY A 150 15.52 -1.79 3.20
CA GLY A 150 16.71 -1.46 2.43
C GLY A 150 16.30 -0.96 1.04
N SER A 151 17.20 -0.29 0.36
CA SER A 151 17.03 0.13 -1.04
C SER A 151 18.27 -0.16 -1.85
N ASP A 152 18.06 -0.49 -3.10
CA ASP A 152 19.10 -0.67 -4.10
C ASP A 152 18.80 0.22 -5.30
N PRO A 153 19.80 0.93 -5.86
CA PRO A 153 19.57 1.81 -7.01
C PRO A 153 19.08 1.07 -8.26
N GLU A 154 19.52 -0.19 -8.43
CA GLU A 154 19.13 -1.09 -9.53
C GLU A 154 17.89 -1.92 -9.20
N GLU A 155 17.31 -1.73 -7.98
CA GLU A 155 16.17 -2.50 -7.44
C GLU A 155 16.47 -4.01 -7.33
N SER A 156 17.74 -4.38 -7.19
CA SER A 156 18.16 -5.76 -7.00
C SER A 156 17.57 -6.35 -5.72
N PRO A 157 17.25 -7.65 -5.71
CA PRO A 157 16.82 -8.33 -4.49
C PRO A 157 17.86 -8.21 -3.38
N LEU A 158 17.41 -7.86 -2.18
CA LEU A 158 18.28 -7.66 -1.03
C LEU A 158 18.23 -8.82 -0.07
N THR A 159 19.40 -9.22 0.45
CA THR A 159 19.53 -10.15 1.57
C THR A 159 19.99 -9.41 2.82
N PHE A 160 19.37 -9.72 3.95
CA PHE A 160 19.58 -9.03 5.23
C PHE A 160 20.47 -9.87 6.14
N GLN A 161 21.45 -9.24 6.79
CA GLN A 161 22.37 -9.90 7.70
C GLN A 161 22.60 -9.09 8.97
N LEU A 162 22.51 -9.77 10.13
CA LEU A 162 22.77 -9.17 11.44
C LEU A 162 24.28 -8.94 11.64
N VAL A 163 24.65 -7.71 12.05
CA VAL A 163 26.04 -7.32 12.37
C VAL A 163 26.27 -7.32 13.87
N GLU A 164 25.45 -6.57 14.63
CA GLU A 164 25.52 -6.54 16.09
C GLU A 164 24.21 -6.99 16.70
N LYS A 165 24.28 -7.89 17.66
CA LYS A 165 23.12 -8.43 18.37
C LYS A 165 22.62 -7.45 19.44
N PRO A 166 21.30 -7.45 19.74
CA PRO A 166 20.78 -6.68 20.87
C PRO A 166 21.32 -7.24 22.21
N LYS A 167 21.37 -6.37 23.23
CA LYS A 167 21.95 -6.68 24.54
C LYS A 167 20.90 -7.04 25.60
N ARG A 168 19.64 -6.67 25.36
CA ARG A 168 18.55 -6.88 26.34
C ARG A 168 17.52 -7.91 25.90
N GLY A 169 17.71 -8.51 24.73
CA GLY A 169 16.82 -9.52 24.15
C GLY A 169 17.54 -10.45 23.19
N THR A 170 16.77 -11.29 22.54
CA THR A 170 17.21 -12.13 21.44
C THR A 170 16.52 -11.68 20.16
N LEU A 171 17.25 -11.70 19.04
CA LEU A 171 16.76 -11.40 17.72
C LEU A 171 16.95 -12.59 16.82
N THR A 172 15.89 -13.03 16.17
CA THR A 172 15.92 -13.90 14.99
C THR A 172 15.71 -13.04 13.77
N LEU A 173 16.64 -13.03 12.83
CA LEU A 173 16.57 -12.27 11.57
C LEU A 173 16.67 -13.26 10.43
N ASN A 174 15.71 -13.21 9.51
CA ASN A 174 15.69 -13.98 8.27
C ASN A 174 16.35 -13.19 7.13
N THR A 175 16.75 -13.89 6.08
CA THR A 175 17.43 -13.29 4.91
C THR A 175 16.54 -12.36 4.09
N ASP A 176 15.21 -12.46 4.22
CA ASP A 176 14.22 -11.57 3.59
C ASP A 176 13.97 -10.28 4.39
N GLY A 177 14.67 -10.09 5.52
CA GLY A 177 14.54 -8.96 6.41
C GLY A 177 13.47 -9.10 7.48
N SER A 178 12.65 -10.15 7.46
CA SER A 178 11.70 -10.42 8.54
C SER A 178 12.45 -10.78 9.83
N TYR A 179 11.97 -10.28 10.96
CA TYR A 179 12.61 -10.51 12.25
C TYR A 179 11.60 -10.73 13.36
N VAL A 180 12.05 -11.43 14.42
CA VAL A 180 11.36 -11.50 15.70
C VAL A 180 12.35 -11.13 16.80
N TYR A 181 12.00 -10.08 17.56
CA TYR A 181 12.73 -9.65 18.74
C TYR A 181 11.99 -10.07 20.01
N THR A 182 12.65 -10.79 20.91
CA THR A 182 12.11 -11.19 22.21
C THR A 182 12.91 -10.54 23.32
N PRO A 183 12.33 -9.61 24.10
CA PRO A 183 13.00 -9.01 25.26
C PRO A 183 13.41 -10.07 26.29
N GLY A 184 14.58 -9.93 26.88
CA GLY A 184 15.01 -10.76 27.99
C GLY A 184 14.06 -10.61 29.17
N LYS A 185 13.95 -11.66 29.99
CA LYS A 185 13.02 -11.72 31.13
C LYS A 185 13.11 -10.46 32.00
N ASN A 186 11.98 -9.77 32.13
CA ASN A 186 11.78 -8.53 32.91
C ASN A 186 12.68 -7.33 32.50
N LYS A 187 13.28 -7.36 31.33
CA LYS A 187 14.04 -6.20 30.81
C LYS A 187 13.11 -5.08 30.37
N VAL A 188 13.51 -3.86 30.60
CA VAL A 188 12.89 -2.60 30.14
C VAL A 188 13.98 -1.60 29.74
N GLY A 189 13.61 -0.56 28.99
CA GLY A 189 14.50 0.49 28.51
C GLY A 189 15.02 0.23 27.11
N GLU A 190 16.04 0.96 26.71
CA GLU A 190 16.54 0.95 25.33
C GLU A 190 17.44 -0.25 25.01
N ASP A 191 17.30 -0.77 23.81
CA ASP A 191 18.17 -1.77 23.19
C ASP A 191 18.41 -1.37 21.72
N SER A 192 19.27 -2.07 21.02
CA SER A 192 19.51 -1.84 19.59
C SER A 192 20.24 -3.02 18.97
N PHE A 193 20.12 -3.14 17.67
CA PHE A 193 20.94 -4.02 16.85
C PHE A 193 21.34 -3.31 15.54
N THR A 194 22.35 -3.84 14.84
CA THR A 194 22.75 -3.32 13.54
C THR A 194 22.71 -4.43 12.51
N PHE A 195 22.41 -4.06 11.27
CA PHE A 195 22.32 -4.98 10.14
C PHE A 195 22.88 -4.36 8.87
N THR A 196 23.21 -5.20 7.90
CA THR A 196 23.56 -4.83 6.53
C THR A 196 22.62 -5.49 5.56
N VAL A 197 22.55 -4.93 4.35
CA VAL A 197 21.92 -5.57 3.20
C VAL A 197 22.96 -5.85 2.13
N THR A 198 22.77 -6.92 1.40
CA THR A 198 23.64 -7.35 0.30
C THR A 198 22.78 -7.55 -0.95
N ASP A 199 23.20 -7.01 -2.09
CA ASP A 199 22.56 -7.20 -3.39
C ASP A 199 22.93 -8.57 -4.01
N ASP A 200 22.39 -8.87 -5.16
CA ASP A 200 22.66 -10.12 -5.90
C ASP A 200 24.07 -10.19 -6.51
N ALA A 201 24.73 -9.04 -6.73
CA ALA A 201 26.12 -8.96 -7.18
C ALA A 201 27.13 -9.08 -6.02
N GLY A 202 26.68 -9.10 -4.77
CA GLY A 202 27.51 -9.28 -3.58
C GLY A 202 28.04 -7.98 -2.97
N ASN A 203 27.55 -6.78 -3.37
CA ASN A 203 27.93 -5.54 -2.69
C ASN A 203 27.16 -5.42 -1.37
N VAL A 204 27.89 -5.02 -0.33
CA VAL A 204 27.36 -4.94 1.05
C VAL A 204 27.21 -3.48 1.47
N SER A 205 26.07 -3.11 1.99
CA SER A 205 25.78 -1.79 2.51
C SER A 205 26.64 -1.42 3.73
N LYS A 206 26.66 -0.14 4.07
CA LYS A 206 27.04 0.27 5.44
C LYS A 206 26.03 -0.27 6.44
N PRO A 207 26.46 -0.61 7.68
CA PRO A 207 25.55 -1.02 8.73
C PRO A 207 24.54 0.07 9.08
N ALA A 208 23.28 -0.32 9.24
CA ALA A 208 22.22 0.54 9.76
C ALA A 208 21.78 0.06 11.14
N THR A 209 21.33 0.99 11.98
CA THR A 209 20.92 0.72 13.35
C THR A 209 19.40 0.71 13.46
N VAL A 210 18.87 -0.31 14.14
CA VAL A 210 17.49 -0.33 14.63
C VAL A 210 17.51 -0.13 16.14
N LYS A 211 16.77 0.88 16.60
CA LYS A 211 16.58 1.16 18.03
C LYS A 211 15.34 0.44 18.53
N ILE A 212 15.39 -0.05 19.75
CA ILE A 212 14.31 -0.79 20.39
C ILE A 212 14.00 -0.13 21.73
N LYS A 213 12.74 0.19 21.98
CA LYS A 213 12.28 0.69 23.27
C LYS A 213 11.40 -0.34 23.95
N ILE A 214 11.89 -0.92 25.03
CA ILE A 214 11.16 -1.93 25.79
C ILE A 214 10.40 -1.21 26.91
N LEU A 215 9.08 -1.12 26.75
CA LEU A 215 8.18 -0.43 27.65
C LEU A 215 7.75 -1.31 28.82
N LYS A 216 7.38 -0.68 29.93
CA LYS A 216 6.63 -1.33 30.99
C LYS A 216 5.15 -1.05 30.72
N PRO A 217 4.30 -2.07 30.49
CA PRO A 217 2.88 -1.83 30.28
C PRO A 217 2.28 -1.18 31.53
N SER A 218 1.29 -0.32 31.35
CA SER A 218 0.60 0.41 32.43
C SER A 218 -0.09 -0.55 33.41
N GLN A 219 -0.55 -1.68 32.90
CA GLN A 219 -1.07 -2.80 33.67
C GLN A 219 -0.24 -4.05 33.39
N SER A 220 -0.09 -4.94 34.37
CA SER A 220 0.59 -6.23 34.16
C SER A 220 -0.35 -7.15 33.39
N MET A 221 -0.41 -6.97 32.06
CA MET A 221 -1.25 -7.77 31.18
C MET A 221 -0.39 -8.80 30.45
N THR A 222 -0.63 -10.06 30.74
CA THR A 222 -0.23 -11.19 29.92
C THR A 222 -1.47 -12.01 29.65
N PHE A 223 -1.79 -12.23 28.41
CA PHE A 223 -2.94 -13.04 28.01
C PHE A 223 -2.48 -14.48 27.81
N ALA A 224 -3.07 -15.41 28.57
CA ALA A 224 -2.65 -16.81 28.53
C ALA A 224 -2.95 -17.48 27.18
N ASP A 225 -3.97 -17.02 26.50
CA ASP A 225 -4.41 -17.49 25.18
C ASP A 225 -3.64 -16.83 24.02
N MET A 226 -2.70 -15.92 24.32
CA MET A 226 -1.80 -15.27 23.35
C MET A 226 -0.35 -15.69 23.53
N GLU A 227 -0.04 -16.61 24.45
CA GLU A 227 1.34 -17.04 24.71
C GLU A 227 1.94 -17.71 23.46
N GLY A 228 3.03 -17.14 22.95
CA GLY A 228 3.70 -17.61 21.75
C GLY A 228 3.07 -17.14 20.42
N SER A 229 2.02 -16.32 20.46
CA SER A 229 1.50 -15.63 19.29
C SER A 229 2.41 -14.46 18.90
N ASN A 230 2.61 -14.26 17.59
CA ASN A 230 3.32 -13.08 17.08
C ASN A 230 2.53 -11.80 17.34
N ASP A 231 1.21 -11.87 17.31
CA ASP A 231 0.32 -10.71 17.49
C ASP A 231 0.06 -10.37 18.98
N GLN A 232 0.86 -10.94 19.91
CA GLN A 232 0.72 -10.68 21.33
C GLN A 232 0.96 -9.20 21.66
N TYR A 233 1.80 -8.54 20.89
CA TYR A 233 2.10 -7.13 21.08
C TYR A 233 0.87 -6.26 20.82
N GLU A 234 0.16 -6.46 19.71
CA GLU A 234 -1.03 -5.70 19.33
C GLU A 234 -2.17 -5.90 20.31
N ALA A 235 -2.34 -7.13 20.82
CA ALA A 235 -3.34 -7.43 21.86
C ALA A 235 -3.06 -6.65 23.17
N VAL A 236 -1.79 -6.62 23.61
CA VAL A 236 -1.38 -5.88 24.81
C VAL A 236 -1.46 -4.37 24.56
N TRP A 237 -1.02 -3.91 23.38
CA TRP A 237 -1.11 -2.50 22.98
C TRP A 237 -2.56 -2.01 23.00
N LEU A 238 -3.49 -2.71 22.35
CA LEU A 238 -4.91 -2.35 22.30
C LEU A 238 -5.51 -2.16 23.69
N CYS A 239 -5.13 -3.04 24.62
CA CYS A 239 -5.60 -2.97 26.01
C CYS A 239 -4.89 -1.88 26.82
N ASN A 240 -3.60 -1.62 26.55
CA ASN A 240 -2.82 -0.57 27.23
C ASN A 240 -3.29 0.83 26.83
N GLU A 241 -3.71 1.02 25.59
CA GLU A 241 -4.37 2.25 25.10
C GLU A 241 -5.81 2.40 25.62
N GLY A 242 -6.34 1.42 26.36
CA GLY A 242 -7.72 1.47 26.89
C GLY A 242 -8.81 1.34 25.82
N LEU A 243 -8.44 0.84 24.65
CA LEU A 243 -9.37 0.63 23.53
C LEU A 243 -10.20 -0.65 23.72
N SER A 244 -9.61 -1.65 24.37
CA SER A 244 -10.25 -2.91 24.71
C SER A 244 -9.84 -3.39 26.09
N SER A 245 -10.32 -4.56 26.52
CA SER A 245 -9.93 -5.21 27.76
C SER A 245 -9.94 -6.73 27.59
N GLY A 246 -9.03 -7.40 28.27
CA GLY A 246 -9.13 -8.84 28.45
C GLY A 246 -10.28 -9.22 29.38
N ARG A 247 -10.66 -10.50 29.34
CA ARG A 247 -11.62 -11.10 30.28
C ARG A 247 -10.92 -12.12 31.17
N SER A 248 -11.26 -12.13 32.47
CA SER A 248 -10.70 -13.10 33.41
C SER A 248 -11.59 -14.35 33.47
N ILE A 249 -11.00 -15.52 33.21
CA ILE A 249 -11.63 -16.83 33.41
C ILE A 249 -10.87 -17.57 34.49
N ALA A 250 -11.52 -17.90 35.59
CA ALA A 250 -10.94 -18.60 36.73
C ALA A 250 -9.59 -17.97 37.22
N GLY A 251 -9.49 -16.63 37.16
CA GLY A 251 -8.30 -15.89 37.58
C GLY A 251 -7.22 -15.77 36.51
N THR A 252 -7.42 -16.34 35.33
CA THR A 252 -6.53 -16.23 34.18
C THR A 252 -7.05 -15.18 33.20
N LEU A 253 -6.22 -14.21 32.84
CA LEU A 253 -6.57 -13.18 31.86
C LEU A 253 -6.41 -13.73 30.45
N CYS A 254 -7.46 -13.60 29.64
CA CYS A 254 -7.50 -14.02 28.24
C CYS A 254 -7.93 -12.85 27.33
N PHE A 255 -7.41 -12.81 26.11
CA PHE A 255 -7.74 -11.83 25.09
C PHE A 255 -8.91 -12.26 24.20
N PHE A 256 -9.04 -13.56 23.95
CA PHE A 256 -9.99 -14.19 23.02
C PHE A 256 -9.75 -13.75 21.57
N PRO A 257 -8.56 -14.01 21.01
CA PRO A 257 -8.15 -13.47 19.72
C PRO A 257 -9.07 -13.83 18.55
N GLN A 258 -9.73 -15.00 18.61
CA GLN A 258 -10.58 -15.53 17.53
C GLN A 258 -12.05 -15.12 17.65
N GLU A 259 -12.46 -14.44 18.73
CA GLU A 259 -13.82 -13.88 18.81
C GLU A 259 -13.96 -12.70 17.84
N THR A 260 -15.13 -12.59 17.21
CA THR A 260 -15.43 -11.48 16.31
C THR A 260 -15.70 -10.19 17.08
N VAL A 261 -15.39 -9.05 16.44
CA VAL A 261 -15.68 -7.71 16.96
C VAL A 261 -16.98 -7.21 16.34
N SER A 262 -17.88 -6.63 17.17
CA SER A 262 -19.07 -6.00 16.64
C SER A 262 -18.78 -4.66 15.97
N ARG A 263 -19.67 -4.22 15.08
CA ARG A 263 -19.59 -2.92 14.39
C ARG A 263 -19.52 -1.75 15.38
N ALA A 264 -20.30 -1.82 16.45
CA ALA A 264 -20.29 -0.81 17.50
C ALA A 264 -18.97 -0.78 18.27
N GLU A 265 -18.43 -1.94 18.65
CA GLU A 265 -17.15 -2.03 19.37
C GLU A 265 -16.01 -1.47 18.52
N PHE A 266 -15.92 -1.86 17.23
CA PHE A 266 -14.88 -1.36 16.33
C PHE A 266 -14.98 0.16 16.13
N LEU A 267 -16.18 0.69 15.89
CA LEU A 267 -16.41 2.15 15.78
C LEU A 267 -15.90 2.90 17.01
N VAL A 268 -16.25 2.40 18.20
CA VAL A 268 -15.83 3.05 19.45
C VAL A 268 -14.33 2.98 19.63
N MET A 269 -13.69 1.84 19.34
CA MET A 269 -12.23 1.70 19.41
C MET A 269 -11.53 2.66 18.45
N ALA A 270 -11.98 2.72 17.18
CA ALA A 270 -11.40 3.61 16.17
C ALA A 270 -11.60 5.10 16.52
N MET A 271 -12.78 5.48 17.03
CA MET A 271 -13.02 6.86 17.46
C MET A 271 -12.20 7.28 18.68
N LYS A 272 -11.97 6.34 19.61
CA LYS A 272 -11.11 6.60 20.79
C LYS A 272 -9.64 6.70 20.39
N LEU A 273 -9.19 5.86 19.45
CA LEU A 273 -7.81 5.88 18.96
C LEU A 273 -7.44 7.28 18.43
N GLU A 274 -8.34 7.88 17.67
CA GLU A 274 -8.12 9.19 17.03
C GLU A 274 -8.67 10.36 17.86
N ASP A 275 -8.89 10.16 19.15
CA ASP A 275 -9.40 11.19 20.07
C ASP A 275 -10.61 11.96 19.50
N ILE A 276 -11.49 11.27 18.73
CA ILE A 276 -12.68 11.90 18.15
C ILE A 276 -13.62 12.38 19.25
N PRO A 277 -13.90 13.69 19.36
CA PRO A 277 -14.74 14.21 20.42
C PRO A 277 -16.15 13.67 20.35
N VAL A 278 -16.62 13.08 21.44
CA VAL A 278 -17.97 12.53 21.62
C VAL A 278 -18.76 13.38 22.60
N ASN A 279 -19.96 13.80 22.21
CA ASN A 279 -20.87 14.49 23.12
C ASN A 279 -21.72 13.46 23.86
N ALA A 280 -21.47 13.26 25.14
CA ALA A 280 -22.17 12.28 25.99
C ALA A 280 -23.69 12.52 26.12
N GLU A 281 -24.15 13.77 25.92
CA GLU A 281 -25.55 14.11 25.97
C GLU A 281 -26.31 13.80 24.65
N LEU A 282 -25.53 13.50 23.60
CA LEU A 282 -26.09 13.24 22.28
C LEU A 282 -26.36 11.74 22.11
N THR A 283 -27.61 11.31 22.35
CA THR A 283 -28.01 9.90 22.28
C THR A 283 -28.81 9.55 21.02
N VAL A 284 -29.28 10.54 20.25
CA VAL A 284 -30.07 10.32 19.04
C VAL A 284 -29.17 10.30 17.80
N SER A 285 -28.93 9.12 17.25
CA SER A 285 -28.14 8.92 16.03
C SER A 285 -28.96 9.02 14.74
N GLY A 286 -30.27 8.77 14.81
CA GLY A 286 -31.16 8.68 13.65
C GLY A 286 -31.23 7.28 13.03
N PHE A 287 -30.51 6.29 13.56
CA PHE A 287 -30.64 4.89 13.14
C PHE A 287 -31.87 4.25 13.78
N ALA A 288 -32.63 3.48 12.98
CA ALA A 288 -33.84 2.81 13.43
C ALA A 288 -33.55 1.69 14.45
N ASP A 289 -32.33 1.16 14.45
CA ASP A 289 -31.84 0.10 15.33
C ASP A 289 -30.88 0.60 16.43
N ALA A 290 -30.84 1.91 16.69
CA ALA A 290 -29.96 2.48 17.70
C ALA A 290 -30.18 1.92 19.10
N GLU A 291 -31.43 1.57 19.43
CA GLU A 291 -31.82 1.02 20.74
C GLU A 291 -31.30 -0.42 20.96
N ASP A 292 -30.92 -1.14 19.90
CA ASP A 292 -30.28 -2.45 19.99
C ASP A 292 -28.86 -2.38 20.57
N SER A 293 -28.27 -1.18 20.57
CA SER A 293 -26.93 -0.95 21.13
C SER A 293 -26.99 -0.59 22.62
N PRO A 294 -25.94 -0.97 23.40
CA PRO A 294 -25.83 -0.52 24.78
C PRO A 294 -25.86 1.01 24.90
N ALA A 295 -26.42 1.54 25.96
CA ALA A 295 -26.60 2.99 26.16
C ALA A 295 -25.26 3.80 26.05
N TRP A 296 -24.14 3.21 26.44
CA TRP A 296 -22.82 3.84 26.34
C TRP A 296 -22.31 3.99 24.91
N VAL A 297 -22.83 3.21 23.96
CA VAL A 297 -22.49 3.28 22.53
C VAL A 297 -23.23 4.42 21.82
N GLN A 298 -24.45 4.76 22.26
CA GLN A 298 -25.32 5.71 21.56
C GLN A 298 -24.69 7.09 21.32
N PRO A 299 -23.94 7.70 22.25
CA PRO A 299 -23.22 8.95 21.99
C PRO A 299 -22.18 8.85 20.87
N TYR A 300 -21.52 7.69 20.73
CA TYR A 300 -20.56 7.43 19.66
C TYR A 300 -21.26 7.33 18.31
N LEU A 301 -22.36 6.56 18.22
CA LEU A 301 -23.17 6.45 16.99
C LEU A 301 -23.67 7.83 16.55
N ALA A 302 -24.23 8.61 17.46
CA ALA A 302 -24.74 9.94 17.17
C ALA A 302 -23.62 10.92 16.73
N SER A 303 -22.47 10.86 17.38
CA SER A 303 -21.31 11.68 17.03
C SER A 303 -20.69 11.28 15.69
N ALA A 304 -20.59 9.98 15.42
CA ALA A 304 -20.07 9.44 14.18
C ALA A 304 -20.95 9.80 12.98
N MET A 305 -22.28 9.66 13.12
CA MET A 305 -23.25 10.04 12.09
C MET A 305 -23.15 11.53 11.75
N ARG A 306 -23.11 12.42 12.75
CA ARG A 306 -23.00 13.87 12.55
C ARG A 306 -21.69 14.28 11.88
N ARG A 307 -20.63 13.52 12.04
CA ARG A 307 -19.31 13.78 11.45
C ARG A 307 -19.14 13.13 10.07
N GLY A 308 -20.14 12.35 9.62
CA GLY A 308 -20.07 11.62 8.37
C GLY A 308 -19.08 10.44 8.40
N ILE A 309 -18.70 9.96 9.60
CA ILE A 309 -17.87 8.76 9.77
C ILE A 309 -18.63 7.52 9.35
N ILE A 310 -19.93 7.47 9.67
CA ILE A 310 -20.87 6.41 9.30
C ILE A 310 -22.12 7.01 8.68
N SER A 311 -22.78 6.28 7.78
CA SER A 311 -24.03 6.70 7.11
C SER A 311 -25.20 5.74 7.31
N GLY A 312 -24.93 4.49 7.71
CA GLY A 312 -25.91 3.42 7.81
C GLY A 312 -26.34 2.85 6.45
N GLU A 313 -27.16 1.82 6.50
CA GLU A 313 -27.73 1.13 5.35
C GLU A 313 -29.25 1.31 5.33
N PRO A 314 -29.91 1.23 4.15
CA PRO A 314 -31.36 1.28 4.08
C PRO A 314 -31.99 0.11 4.83
N GLY A 315 -32.92 0.39 5.74
CA GLY A 315 -33.76 -0.59 6.44
C GLY A 315 -35.25 -0.28 6.27
N GLU A 316 -36.13 -1.19 6.69
CA GLU A 316 -37.57 -1.03 6.55
C GLU A 316 -38.11 0.19 7.31
N ALA A 317 -37.58 0.48 8.50
CA ALA A 317 -38.00 1.58 9.36
C ALA A 317 -37.14 2.85 9.26
N GLY A 318 -36.16 2.87 8.35
CA GLY A 318 -35.17 3.93 8.20
C GLY A 318 -33.77 3.39 8.08
N ALA A 319 -32.76 4.25 8.14
CA ALA A 319 -31.37 3.81 8.13
C ALA A 319 -31.03 2.96 9.35
N VAL A 320 -30.28 1.88 9.17
CA VAL A 320 -29.82 0.97 10.22
C VAL A 320 -28.30 0.92 10.27
N PHE A 321 -27.74 0.73 11.45
CA PHE A 321 -26.27 0.60 11.64
C PHE A 321 -25.84 -0.84 11.89
N ARG A 322 -26.71 -1.69 12.40
CA ARG A 322 -26.44 -3.07 12.82
C ARG A 322 -25.34 -3.17 13.88
N PRO A 323 -25.52 -2.52 15.05
CA PRO A 323 -24.45 -2.31 16.02
C PRO A 323 -23.86 -3.60 16.60
N ASN A 324 -24.65 -4.66 16.68
CA ASN A 324 -24.27 -5.94 17.28
C ASN A 324 -23.77 -6.98 16.26
N ASP A 325 -23.90 -6.70 14.95
CA ASP A 325 -23.36 -7.59 13.92
C ASP A 325 -21.84 -7.56 13.92
N ALA A 326 -21.22 -8.68 13.60
CA ALA A 326 -19.78 -8.73 13.42
C ALA A 326 -19.36 -7.82 12.26
N ILE A 327 -18.35 -6.96 12.48
CA ILE A 327 -17.85 -6.06 11.46
C ILE A 327 -16.97 -6.81 10.46
N THR A 328 -17.17 -6.58 9.16
CA THR A 328 -16.28 -7.09 8.12
C THR A 328 -15.08 -6.17 7.90
N GLY A 329 -14.00 -6.70 7.30
CA GLY A 329 -12.81 -5.90 6.98
C GLY A 329 -13.12 -4.69 6.09
N ARG A 330 -14.06 -4.84 5.12
CA ARG A 330 -14.50 -3.74 4.24
C ARG A 330 -15.22 -2.63 5.00
N GLU A 331 -16.08 -2.99 5.96
CA GLU A 331 -16.82 -2.03 6.78
C GLU A 331 -15.88 -1.27 7.71
N ALA A 332 -14.92 -1.97 8.30
CA ALA A 332 -13.85 -1.38 9.09
C ALA A 332 -12.98 -0.42 8.28
N ALA A 333 -12.68 -0.78 7.01
CA ALA A 333 -11.91 0.07 6.11
C ALA A 333 -12.62 1.41 5.86
N VAL A 334 -13.93 1.41 5.63
CA VAL A 334 -14.68 2.66 5.41
C VAL A 334 -14.70 3.52 6.67
N ILE A 335 -14.89 2.93 7.85
CA ILE A 335 -14.84 3.66 9.12
C ILE A 335 -13.46 4.31 9.32
N LEU A 336 -12.38 3.54 9.14
CA LEU A 336 -11.01 4.06 9.30
C LEU A 336 -10.68 5.13 8.27
N GLN A 337 -11.01 4.91 6.99
CA GLN A 337 -10.78 5.90 5.92
C GLN A 337 -11.45 7.22 6.25
N ASN A 338 -12.70 7.20 6.75
CA ASN A 338 -13.44 8.39 7.12
C ASN A 338 -12.87 9.08 8.37
N ILE A 339 -12.42 8.32 9.36
CA ILE A 339 -11.81 8.84 10.60
C ILE A 339 -10.46 9.47 10.30
N LEU A 340 -9.57 8.76 9.60
CA LEU A 340 -8.21 9.19 9.23
C LEU A 340 -8.21 10.21 8.08
N LYS A 341 -9.37 10.43 7.42
CA LYS A 341 -9.52 11.32 6.26
C LYS A 341 -8.53 11.01 5.13
N LEU A 342 -8.28 9.73 4.91
CA LEU A 342 -7.36 9.31 3.85
C LEU A 342 -7.90 9.73 2.48
N PRO A 343 -7.03 10.22 1.58
CA PRO A 343 -7.44 10.64 0.25
C PRO A 343 -7.93 9.45 -0.56
N VAL A 344 -9.05 9.61 -1.25
CA VAL A 344 -9.59 8.62 -2.17
C VAL A 344 -9.16 8.95 -3.58
N SER A 345 -8.44 8.04 -4.24
CA SER A 345 -8.07 8.22 -5.65
C SER A 345 -9.30 8.20 -6.55
N ALA A 346 -9.40 9.16 -7.46
CA ALA A 346 -10.48 9.24 -8.45
C ALA A 346 -10.56 7.97 -9.36
N ALA A 347 -9.45 7.27 -9.54
CA ALA A 347 -9.38 6.02 -10.29
C ALA A 347 -10.06 4.83 -9.59
N ALA A 348 -10.26 4.90 -8.27
CA ALA A 348 -10.91 3.85 -7.49
C ALA A 348 -12.45 3.87 -7.60
N PHE A 349 -13.02 4.90 -8.22
CA PHE A 349 -14.47 5.06 -8.35
C PHE A 349 -14.99 4.28 -9.56
N ARG A 350 -15.18 2.96 -9.42
CA ARG A 350 -15.90 2.14 -10.41
C ARG A 350 -17.30 1.82 -9.89
N PRO A 351 -18.38 2.10 -10.64
CA PRO A 351 -19.74 1.73 -10.24
C PRO A 351 -19.99 0.24 -10.55
N SER A 352 -19.56 -0.65 -9.65
CA SER A 352 -19.89 -2.09 -9.67
C SER A 352 -20.36 -2.52 -8.29
N GLU A 353 -21.13 -3.60 -8.19
CA GLU A 353 -21.54 -4.18 -6.90
C GLU A 353 -20.30 -4.47 -6.04
N GLY A 354 -20.23 -3.89 -4.86
CA GLY A 354 -19.05 -3.90 -3.97
C GLY A 354 -18.16 -2.65 -4.03
N ALA A 355 -18.43 -1.73 -4.95
CA ALA A 355 -17.61 -0.51 -5.16
C ALA A 355 -17.61 0.47 -3.97
N TRP A 356 -18.58 0.37 -3.05
CA TRP A 356 -18.71 1.30 -1.91
C TRP A 356 -17.52 1.25 -0.93
N SER A 357 -16.85 0.10 -0.82
CA SER A 357 -15.68 -0.08 0.06
C SER A 357 -14.34 -0.11 -0.69
N ALA A 358 -14.37 -0.33 -2.02
CA ALA A 358 -13.14 -0.47 -2.81
C ALA A 358 -12.21 0.73 -2.69
N ALA A 359 -12.78 1.93 -2.72
CA ALA A 359 -12.03 3.17 -2.57
C ALA A 359 -11.38 3.31 -1.18
N ALA A 360 -12.07 2.87 -0.12
CA ALA A 360 -11.55 2.89 1.23
C ALA A 360 -10.44 1.83 1.43
N ILE A 361 -10.63 0.64 0.89
CA ILE A 361 -9.61 -0.42 0.93
C ILE A 361 -8.35 0.03 0.20
N GLN A 362 -8.48 0.65 -0.98
CA GLN A 362 -7.35 1.19 -1.72
C GLN A 362 -6.65 2.31 -0.94
N ALA A 363 -7.40 3.25 -0.36
CA ALA A 363 -6.83 4.35 0.42
C ALA A 363 -6.04 3.84 1.65
N LEU A 364 -6.53 2.79 2.32
CA LEU A 364 -5.78 2.12 3.40
C LEU A 364 -4.51 1.45 2.88
N SER A 365 -4.61 0.73 1.76
CA SER A 365 -3.46 0.08 1.12
C SER A 365 -2.39 1.09 0.71
N ASP A 366 -2.79 2.22 0.12
CA ASP A 366 -1.88 3.32 -0.27
C ASP A 366 -1.21 3.96 0.95
N ALA A 367 -1.87 3.93 2.11
CA ALA A 367 -1.33 4.36 3.39
C ALA A 367 -0.48 3.29 4.11
N GLY A 368 -0.31 2.10 3.52
CA GLY A 368 0.46 1.00 4.10
C GLY A 368 -0.32 0.09 5.06
N ILE A 369 -1.64 0.27 5.18
CA ILE A 369 -2.52 -0.59 5.99
C ILE A 369 -3.08 -1.69 5.10
N SER A 370 -2.81 -2.95 5.46
CA SER A 370 -3.25 -4.12 4.67
C SER A 370 -4.40 -4.88 5.35
N LEU A 371 -5.36 -5.31 4.53
CA LEU A 371 -6.47 -6.17 4.93
C LEU A 371 -6.32 -7.52 4.23
N SER A 372 -6.19 -8.60 5.00
CA SER A 372 -6.01 -9.97 4.46
C SER A 372 -7.30 -10.56 3.87
N ALA A 373 -8.44 -10.31 4.49
CA ALA A 373 -9.74 -10.85 4.11
C ALA A 373 -10.86 -9.81 4.27
N PRO A 374 -11.01 -8.84 3.34
CA PRO A 374 -11.95 -7.72 3.51
C PRO A 374 -13.42 -8.15 3.62
N GLU A 375 -13.79 -9.31 3.07
CA GLU A 375 -15.16 -9.82 3.07
C GLU A 375 -15.54 -10.52 4.39
N GLU A 376 -14.57 -10.98 5.15
CA GLU A 376 -14.79 -11.77 6.35
C GLU A 376 -14.98 -10.88 7.60
N PRO A 377 -15.71 -11.35 8.60
CA PRO A 377 -15.80 -10.71 9.90
C PRO A 377 -14.42 -10.61 10.56
N LEU A 378 -14.08 -9.44 11.08
CA LEU A 378 -12.82 -9.25 11.81
C LEU A 378 -12.87 -9.94 13.17
N THR A 379 -11.84 -10.70 13.46
CA THR A 379 -11.55 -11.20 14.80
C THR A 379 -10.96 -10.08 15.68
N ARG A 380 -10.94 -10.29 16.99
CA ARG A 380 -10.39 -9.31 17.94
C ARG A 380 -8.90 -9.02 17.69
N ILE A 381 -8.15 -10.04 17.28
CA ILE A 381 -6.74 -9.85 16.98
C ILE A 381 -6.54 -9.10 15.64
N GLU A 382 -7.31 -9.43 14.61
CA GLU A 382 -7.27 -8.69 13.34
C GLU A 382 -7.67 -7.23 13.52
N ALA A 383 -8.69 -6.95 14.36
CA ALA A 383 -9.06 -5.58 14.71
C ALA A 383 -7.94 -4.86 15.48
N ALA A 384 -7.22 -5.55 16.38
CA ALA A 384 -6.09 -4.98 17.10
C ALA A 384 -4.94 -4.65 16.14
N CYS A 385 -4.58 -5.56 15.24
CA CYS A 385 -3.56 -5.34 14.21
C CYS A 385 -3.92 -4.18 13.28
N LEU A 386 -5.18 -4.11 12.84
CA LEU A 386 -5.67 -3.04 11.96
C LEU A 386 -5.62 -1.67 12.64
N LEU A 387 -6.07 -1.57 13.89
CA LEU A 387 -6.02 -0.34 14.67
C LEU A 387 -4.58 0.07 15.02
N TYR A 388 -3.69 -0.90 15.28
CA TYR A 388 -2.28 -0.63 15.50
C TYR A 388 -1.61 -0.05 14.25
N GLN A 389 -1.86 -0.64 13.06
CA GLN A 389 -1.36 -0.09 11.80
C GLN A 389 -1.87 1.33 11.56
N ALA A 390 -3.15 1.60 11.86
CA ALA A 390 -3.72 2.94 11.75
C ALA A 390 -3.01 3.96 12.67
N ALA A 391 -2.68 3.56 13.89
CA ALA A 391 -1.95 4.40 14.87
C ALA A 391 -0.51 4.71 14.45
N GLN A 392 0.05 4.03 13.45
CA GLN A 392 1.42 4.29 12.96
C GLN A 392 1.45 5.31 11.80
N LEU A 393 0.30 5.86 11.39
CA LEU A 393 0.23 6.81 10.26
C LEU A 393 0.53 8.27 10.64
N ASP A 394 0.78 8.59 11.91
CA ASP A 394 1.08 9.94 12.41
C ASP A 394 2.50 10.43 12.08
#